data_bade6cc9bcb09d76fd2e3a4051a56d5b
#
_entry.id   bade6cc9bcb09d76fd2e3a4051a56d5b
#
_cell.length_a   1.000
_cell.length_b   1.000
_cell.length_c   1.000
_cell.angle_alpha   90.00
_cell.angle_beta   90.00
_cell.angle_gamma   90.00
#
_symmetry.space_group_name_H-M   'P 1'
#
loop_
_entity.id
_entity.type
_entity.pdbx_description
1 polymer ?
#
loop_
_entity_poly.entity_id
_entity_poly.type
_entity_poly.pdbx_seq_one_letter_code
_entity_poly.pdbx_strand_id
1 'polypeptide(L)'
;MPILERKIVHDMATVCSHISYPRFVLPLHKHVEYEIMLFTQGYGKQFVGEGVSEYKAGDIALIGSNVPHLHLCHTKLNSTSAIDWEDEWSAGEAIQFRLDIFPEQMKDIPDYRFIYDVLQKSQYGIRFYDEGLFEAMLEIVHEFDSSGYTSRLICLFRMLEKLHECRHFKLLSDTAYNQVNHIPDVKEPVNKVYAYLYNHFKEKVTLEEIAEFVKQNPSALCRHFKQRTDKSIFQCLAEIRIEHACKLLAYSKMNVSQVAYESGYNSVTHFIAQFERITKRTPSEYRMQIKL
;
A
#
# COMPACT_ATOMS: atom_id res chain seq x y z
N MET A 1 1.80 19.04 -6.32
CA MET A 1 1.15 18.10 -7.23
C MET A 1 0.37 17.11 -6.38
N PRO A 2 -0.84 16.70 -6.73
CA PRO A 2 -1.65 15.87 -5.88
C PRO A 2 -1.02 14.47 -5.73
N ILE A 3 -0.89 14.00 -4.49
CA ILE A 3 -0.71 12.60 -4.16
C ILE A 3 -1.93 11.87 -4.70
N LEU A 4 -1.76 10.65 -5.21
CA LEU A 4 -2.88 9.88 -5.71
C LEU A 4 -3.95 9.76 -4.62
N GLU A 5 -5.11 10.32 -4.86
CA GLU A 5 -6.28 10.09 -4.03
C GLU A 5 -6.96 8.81 -4.50
N ARG A 6 -6.81 7.75 -3.72
CA ARG A 6 -7.45 6.47 -3.99
C ARG A 6 -8.88 6.51 -3.43
N LYS A 7 -9.86 6.44 -4.31
CA LYS A 7 -11.24 6.15 -3.90
C LYS A 7 -11.35 4.64 -3.67
N ILE A 8 -11.48 4.26 -2.41
CA ILE A 8 -11.79 2.89 -2.06
C ILE A 8 -13.29 2.72 -2.31
N VAL A 9 -13.63 1.82 -3.23
CA VAL A 9 -15.03 1.46 -3.48
C VAL A 9 -15.39 0.45 -2.40
N HIS A 10 -15.92 0.96 -1.29
CA HIS A 10 -16.67 0.11 -0.38
C HIS A 10 -17.94 -0.33 -1.12
N ASP A 11 -18.34 -1.58 -0.95
CA ASP A 11 -19.74 -1.95 -1.22
C ASP A 11 -20.60 -0.91 -0.48
N MET A 12 -21.55 -0.26 -1.19
CA MET A 12 -22.27 0.94 -0.71
C MET A 12 -22.93 0.78 0.67
N ALA A 13 -22.94 -0.43 1.22
CA ALA A 13 -23.49 -0.79 2.52
C ALA A 13 -22.48 -0.88 3.65
N THR A 14 -21.16 -0.79 3.42
CA THR A 14 -20.16 -1.03 4.46
C THR A 14 -19.31 0.21 4.77
N VAL A 15 -19.08 0.46 6.03
CA VAL A 15 -18.21 1.53 6.55
C VAL A 15 -16.83 1.01 6.99
N CYS A 16 -16.63 -0.30 6.95
CA CYS A 16 -15.36 -0.97 7.15
C CYS A 16 -15.24 -2.17 6.20
N SER A 17 -14.05 -2.44 5.70
CA SER A 17 -13.76 -3.50 4.74
C SER A 17 -12.41 -4.14 5.02
N HIS A 18 -12.31 -5.43 4.68
CA HIS A 18 -11.06 -6.16 4.64
C HIS A 18 -10.50 -6.18 3.21
N ILE A 19 -9.19 -6.00 3.08
CA ILE A 19 -8.47 -6.07 1.80
C ILE A 19 -7.24 -6.93 2.01
N SER A 20 -7.17 -8.05 1.29
CA SER A 20 -5.97 -8.86 1.21
C SER A 20 -5.03 -8.32 0.13
N TYR A 21 -3.78 -8.08 0.51
CA TYR A 21 -2.70 -7.71 -0.39
C TYR A 21 -1.75 -8.89 -0.54
N PRO A 22 -1.98 -9.77 -1.52
CA PRO A 22 -1.05 -10.89 -1.76
C PRO A 22 0.32 -10.39 -2.19
N ARG A 23 0.44 -9.10 -2.51
CA ARG A 23 1.66 -8.41 -2.86
C ARG A 23 1.52 -6.90 -2.70
N PHE A 24 2.53 -6.24 -2.08
CA PHE A 24 2.56 -4.78 -2.01
C PHE A 24 3.12 -4.19 -3.32
N VAL A 25 2.25 -3.60 -4.10
CA VAL A 25 2.54 -3.00 -5.40
C VAL A 25 1.86 -1.64 -5.59
N LEU A 26 1.16 -1.16 -4.56
CA LEU A 26 0.52 0.15 -4.61
C LEU A 26 1.57 1.27 -4.55
N PRO A 27 1.40 2.33 -5.34
CA PRO A 27 2.25 3.52 -5.28
C PRO A 27 1.98 4.32 -4.01
N LEU A 28 2.73 5.41 -3.85
CA LEU A 28 2.39 6.41 -2.84
C LEU A 28 0.98 6.94 -3.10
N HIS A 29 0.09 6.66 -2.18
CA HIS A 29 -1.33 7.02 -2.26
C HIS A 29 -1.85 7.51 -0.91
N LYS A 30 -3.05 8.07 -0.93
CA LYS A 30 -3.84 8.42 0.25
C LYS A 30 -5.31 8.14 -0.02
N HIS A 31 -6.04 7.90 1.04
CA HIS A 31 -7.51 7.71 1.02
C HIS A 31 -8.12 8.23 2.33
N VAL A 32 -9.44 8.44 2.31
CA VAL A 32 -10.14 9.02 3.47
C VAL A 32 -10.30 8.05 4.63
N GLU A 33 -10.15 6.75 4.38
CA GLU A 33 -10.23 5.71 5.39
C GLU A 33 -8.97 5.72 6.29
N TYR A 34 -9.15 5.24 7.51
CA TYR A 34 -8.07 4.74 8.36
C TYR A 34 -7.72 3.34 7.91
N GLU A 35 -6.47 2.94 8.04
CA GLU A 35 -6.00 1.61 7.63
C GLU A 35 -5.21 0.95 8.75
N ILE A 36 -5.67 -0.23 9.19
CA ILE A 36 -4.90 -1.16 10.02
C ILE A 36 -4.28 -2.17 9.06
N MET A 37 -2.95 -2.15 8.91
CA MET A 37 -2.19 -3.04 8.04
C MET A 37 -1.46 -4.09 8.87
N LEU A 38 -1.67 -5.36 8.59
CA LEU A 38 -0.93 -6.50 9.14
C LEU A 38 0.02 -7.01 8.06
N PHE A 39 1.32 -6.99 8.31
CA PHE A 39 2.32 -7.51 7.38
C PHE A 39 2.48 -9.01 7.59
N THR A 40 1.90 -9.83 6.70
CA THR A 40 1.85 -11.29 6.86
C THR A 40 3.10 -11.98 6.32
N GLN A 41 3.79 -11.38 5.35
CA GLN A 41 4.96 -11.96 4.71
C GLN A 41 5.96 -10.89 4.25
N GLY A 42 7.25 -11.25 4.26
CA GLY A 42 8.32 -10.45 3.68
C GLY A 42 8.79 -9.30 4.57
N TYR A 43 9.54 -8.41 3.98
CA TYR A 43 10.10 -7.22 4.62
C TYR A 43 10.37 -6.15 3.56
N GLY A 44 10.50 -4.90 4.00
CA GLY A 44 10.74 -3.80 3.08
C GLY A 44 10.79 -2.45 3.74
N LYS A 45 10.66 -1.41 2.92
CA LYS A 45 10.56 -0.02 3.37
C LYS A 45 9.12 0.46 3.25
N GLN A 46 8.66 1.20 4.24
CA GLN A 46 7.40 1.91 4.20
C GLN A 46 7.63 3.42 4.28
N PHE A 47 6.83 4.14 3.53
CA PHE A 47 6.76 5.58 3.55
C PHE A 47 5.41 5.95 4.12
N VAL A 48 5.38 6.73 5.20
CA VAL A 48 4.14 7.17 5.84
C VAL A 48 4.28 8.64 6.22
N GLY A 49 3.45 9.49 5.64
CA GLY A 49 3.63 10.94 5.73
C GLY A 49 4.99 11.36 5.15
N GLU A 50 5.82 11.99 5.99
CA GLU A 50 7.21 12.35 5.65
C GLU A 50 8.22 11.31 6.13
N GLY A 51 7.78 10.30 6.88
CA GLY A 51 8.65 9.29 7.48
C GLY A 51 8.99 8.14 6.55
N VAL A 52 10.17 7.59 6.73
CA VAL A 52 10.66 6.38 6.06
C VAL A 52 11.15 5.41 7.11
N SER A 53 10.63 4.20 7.09
CA SER A 53 11.03 3.15 8.03
C SER A 53 11.00 1.78 7.36
N GLU A 54 11.57 0.78 8.03
CA GLU A 54 11.48 -0.61 7.60
C GLU A 54 10.26 -1.28 8.24
N TYR A 55 9.71 -2.27 7.55
CA TYR A 55 8.71 -3.19 8.06
C TYR A 55 9.15 -4.64 7.80
N LYS A 56 8.60 -5.57 8.55
CA LYS A 56 8.76 -7.03 8.36
C LYS A 56 7.46 -7.76 8.68
N ALA A 57 7.39 -9.02 8.29
CA ALA A 57 6.32 -9.92 8.71
C ALA A 57 6.18 -9.94 10.24
N GLY A 58 4.95 -9.90 10.73
CA GLY A 58 4.61 -9.76 12.14
C GLY A 58 4.45 -8.31 12.63
N ASP A 59 4.79 -7.31 11.82
CA ASP A 59 4.50 -5.92 12.17
C ASP A 59 3.04 -5.56 11.89
N ILE A 60 2.54 -4.59 12.65
CA ILE A 60 1.22 -3.97 12.43
C ILE A 60 1.43 -2.47 12.27
N ALA A 61 0.76 -1.87 11.28
CA ALA A 61 0.72 -0.42 11.15
C ALA A 61 -0.72 0.10 11.23
N LEU A 62 -0.91 1.27 11.88
CA LEU A 62 -2.14 2.05 11.79
C LEU A 62 -1.83 3.37 11.07
N ILE A 63 -2.49 3.59 9.96
CA ILE A 63 -2.33 4.78 9.11
C ILE A 63 -3.60 5.61 9.19
N GLY A 64 -3.42 6.89 9.47
CA GLY A 64 -4.52 7.85 9.63
C GLY A 64 -5.19 8.22 8.30
N SER A 65 -6.40 8.73 8.39
CA SER A 65 -7.16 9.26 7.24
C SER A 65 -6.33 10.27 6.46
N ASN A 66 -6.26 10.09 5.15
CA ASN A 66 -5.54 10.94 4.18
C ASN A 66 -4.02 11.04 4.41
N VAL A 67 -3.42 10.25 5.28
CA VAL A 67 -1.96 10.16 5.43
C VAL A 67 -1.39 9.45 4.20
N PRO A 68 -0.50 10.09 3.42
CA PRO A 68 0.13 9.44 2.28
C PRO A 68 1.00 8.28 2.73
N HIS A 69 0.86 7.14 2.05
CA HIS A 69 1.64 5.96 2.41
C HIS A 69 1.94 5.05 1.22
N LEU A 70 3.00 4.26 1.39
CA LEU A 70 3.52 3.31 0.40
C LEU A 70 4.31 2.21 1.11
N HIS A 71 4.12 0.95 0.72
CA HIS A 71 4.93 -0.17 1.17
C HIS A 71 5.73 -0.73 -0.01
N LEU A 72 7.07 -0.75 0.14
CA LEU A 72 8.00 -1.27 -0.86
C LEU A 72 8.61 -2.58 -0.37
N CYS A 73 8.44 -3.65 -1.13
CA CYS A 73 9.11 -4.91 -0.87
C CYS A 73 10.60 -4.81 -1.19
N HIS A 74 11.47 -5.32 -0.31
CA HIS A 74 12.89 -5.57 -0.63
C HIS A 74 13.02 -6.76 -1.58
N THR A 75 13.64 -6.53 -2.73
CA THR A 75 14.10 -7.61 -3.61
C THR A 75 15.59 -7.78 -3.43
N LYS A 76 16.07 -8.97 -3.04
CA LYS A 76 17.50 -9.27 -2.98
C LYS A 76 18.06 -9.37 -4.40
N LEU A 77 18.53 -8.26 -4.94
CA LEU A 77 19.10 -8.16 -6.30
C LEU A 77 20.55 -8.65 -6.44
N ASN A 78 21.19 -9.14 -5.37
CA ASN A 78 22.62 -9.44 -5.34
C ASN A 78 23.00 -10.92 -5.17
N SER A 79 22.09 -11.88 -5.34
CA SER A 79 22.48 -13.30 -5.37
C SER A 79 22.65 -13.76 -6.80
N THR A 80 23.87 -14.18 -7.16
CA THR A 80 24.24 -14.83 -8.43
C THR A 80 23.78 -16.29 -8.52
N SER A 81 23.04 -16.79 -7.55
CA SER A 81 22.41 -18.10 -7.51
C SER A 81 20.96 -18.01 -7.93
N ALA A 82 20.45 -19.07 -8.56
CA ALA A 82 19.04 -19.19 -8.94
C ALA A 82 18.17 -18.85 -7.73
N ILE A 83 17.48 -17.70 -7.83
CA ILE A 83 16.70 -17.11 -6.73
C ILE A 83 15.40 -17.90 -6.67
N ASP A 84 15.13 -18.52 -5.53
CA ASP A 84 13.79 -19.02 -5.17
C ASP A 84 12.90 -17.79 -4.95
N TRP A 85 12.13 -17.44 -5.98
CA TRP A 85 11.29 -16.24 -6.01
C TRP A 85 10.06 -16.33 -5.12
N GLU A 86 9.81 -17.49 -4.53
CA GLU A 86 8.69 -17.70 -3.61
C GLU A 86 8.88 -16.97 -2.26
N ASP A 87 10.14 -16.71 -1.87
CA ASP A 87 10.47 -16.09 -0.57
C ASP A 87 10.61 -14.56 -0.59
N GLU A 88 10.47 -13.88 -1.74
CA GLU A 88 10.80 -12.45 -1.87
C GLU A 88 9.58 -11.51 -1.94
N TRP A 89 8.39 -11.96 -1.57
CA TRP A 89 7.19 -11.14 -1.64
C TRP A 89 6.81 -10.62 -0.26
N SER A 90 6.40 -9.35 -0.21
CA SER A 90 5.71 -8.83 0.97
C SER A 90 4.22 -8.84 0.71
N ALA A 91 3.50 -9.44 1.64
CA ALA A 91 2.05 -9.55 1.64
C ALA A 91 1.48 -9.00 2.95
N GLY A 92 0.19 -8.70 2.96
CA GLY A 92 -0.48 -8.21 4.15
C GLY A 92 -1.99 -8.20 4.05
N GLU A 93 -2.61 -8.02 5.19
CA GLU A 93 -4.06 -7.90 5.36
C GLU A 93 -4.38 -6.52 5.92
N ALA A 94 -5.33 -5.81 5.32
CA ALA A 94 -5.72 -4.49 5.77
C ALA A 94 -7.20 -4.43 6.15
N ILE A 95 -7.48 -3.81 7.29
CA ILE A 95 -8.83 -3.37 7.64
C ILE A 95 -8.89 -1.86 7.42
N GLN A 96 -9.76 -1.45 6.52
CA GLN A 96 -10.01 -0.04 6.22
C GLN A 96 -11.38 0.38 6.74
N PHE A 97 -11.45 1.55 7.40
CA PHE A 97 -12.68 2.04 7.99
C PHE A 97 -12.75 3.56 7.97
N ARG A 98 -13.97 4.10 8.03
CA ARG A 98 -14.23 5.53 7.99
C ARG A 98 -14.48 6.10 9.39
N LEU A 99 -14.16 7.38 9.56
CA LEU A 99 -14.38 8.08 10.84
C LEU A 99 -15.87 8.26 11.17
N ASP A 100 -16.73 8.35 10.16
CA ASP A 100 -18.17 8.61 10.33
C ASP A 100 -18.96 7.46 10.97
N ILE A 101 -18.30 6.33 11.26
CA ILE A 101 -18.88 5.27 12.11
C ILE A 101 -18.87 5.62 13.60
N PHE A 102 -18.09 6.62 14.01
CA PHE A 102 -17.98 7.07 15.39
C PHE A 102 -18.73 8.38 15.60
N PRO A 103 -19.23 8.67 16.82
CA PRO A 103 -19.87 9.94 17.09
C PRO A 103 -18.87 11.11 17.00
N GLU A 104 -19.33 12.26 16.49
CA GLU A 104 -18.49 13.47 16.38
C GLU A 104 -17.88 13.90 17.73
N GLN A 105 -18.61 13.66 18.82
CA GLN A 105 -18.21 14.01 20.19
C GLN A 105 -17.39 12.92 20.87
N MET A 106 -16.81 11.96 20.14
CA MET A 106 -16.10 10.81 20.71
C MET A 106 -14.99 11.17 21.70
N LYS A 107 -14.38 12.36 21.56
CA LYS A 107 -13.38 12.87 22.50
C LYS A 107 -13.91 13.14 23.90
N ASP A 108 -15.21 13.46 24.01
CA ASP A 108 -15.90 13.88 25.24
C ASP A 108 -16.68 12.70 25.87
N ILE A 109 -16.80 11.57 25.16
CA ILE A 109 -17.50 10.36 25.60
C ILE A 109 -16.46 9.36 26.11
N PRO A 110 -16.48 8.98 27.41
CA PRO A 110 -15.48 8.09 28.00
C PRO A 110 -15.28 6.77 27.23
N ASP A 111 -16.39 6.15 26.77
CA ASP A 111 -16.37 4.87 26.06
C ASP A 111 -15.65 4.91 24.70
N TYR A 112 -15.51 6.10 24.11
CA TYR A 112 -14.80 6.30 22.83
C TYR A 112 -13.43 6.97 22.99
N ARG A 113 -13.04 7.35 24.20
CA ARG A 113 -11.81 8.10 24.44
C ARG A 113 -10.57 7.37 23.93
N PHE A 114 -10.50 6.06 24.15
CA PHE A 114 -9.36 5.23 23.69
C PHE A 114 -9.25 5.22 22.17
N ILE A 115 -10.39 5.14 21.46
CA ILE A 115 -10.43 5.21 20.00
C ILE A 115 -9.92 6.57 19.53
N TYR A 116 -10.44 7.66 20.11
CA TYR A 116 -10.01 9.00 19.77
C TYR A 116 -8.48 9.15 19.90
N ASP A 117 -7.90 8.70 21.01
CA ASP A 117 -6.48 8.83 21.30
C ASP A 117 -5.61 8.03 20.30
N VAL A 118 -6.04 6.83 19.92
CA VAL A 118 -5.36 6.01 18.90
C VAL A 118 -5.46 6.67 17.52
N LEU A 119 -6.65 7.14 17.12
CA LEU A 119 -6.86 7.77 15.82
C LEU A 119 -6.14 9.12 15.69
N GLN A 120 -6.00 9.89 16.78
CA GLN A 120 -5.18 11.11 16.75
C GLN A 120 -3.70 10.81 16.48
N LYS A 121 -3.14 9.79 17.13
CA LYS A 121 -1.76 9.37 16.92
C LYS A 121 -1.54 8.80 15.51
N SER A 122 -2.55 8.19 14.90
CA SER A 122 -2.43 7.60 13.55
C SER A 122 -2.10 8.61 12.45
N GLN A 123 -2.25 9.92 12.72
CA GLN A 123 -1.83 10.98 11.80
C GLN A 123 -0.30 11.04 11.61
N TYR A 124 0.47 10.42 12.50
CA TYR A 124 1.91 10.20 12.36
C TYR A 124 2.23 8.85 11.68
N GLY A 125 1.21 8.00 11.48
CA GLY A 125 1.40 6.59 11.29
C GLY A 125 1.99 5.92 12.54
N ILE A 126 1.52 4.75 12.90
CA ILE A 126 1.99 4.04 14.10
C ILE A 126 2.38 2.63 13.67
N ARG A 127 3.54 2.15 14.14
CA ARG A 127 3.93 0.73 14.07
C ARG A 127 3.83 0.13 15.46
N PHE A 128 3.16 -1.01 15.57
CA PHE A 128 3.02 -1.80 16.80
C PHE A 128 3.82 -3.09 16.70
N TYR A 129 4.40 -3.56 17.82
CA TYR A 129 5.29 -4.73 17.84
C TYR A 129 5.30 -5.49 19.18
N ASP A 130 4.16 -5.55 19.88
CA ASP A 130 4.01 -6.40 21.07
C ASP A 130 3.94 -7.88 20.71
N GLU A 131 4.52 -8.72 21.55
CA GLU A 131 4.47 -10.17 21.41
C GLU A 131 3.02 -10.67 21.49
N GLY A 132 2.63 -11.52 20.54
CA GLY A 132 1.27 -12.09 20.45
C GLY A 132 0.20 -11.13 19.92
N LEU A 133 0.50 -9.84 19.75
CA LEU A 133 -0.48 -8.90 19.21
C LEU A 133 -0.82 -9.20 17.74
N PHE A 134 0.19 -9.55 16.95
CA PHE A 134 -0.01 -9.84 15.52
C PHE A 134 -0.93 -11.03 15.32
N GLU A 135 -0.70 -12.13 16.03
CA GLU A 135 -1.51 -13.35 15.98
C GLU A 135 -2.94 -13.05 16.39
N ALA A 136 -3.13 -12.34 17.51
CA ALA A 136 -4.45 -11.97 18.00
C ALA A 136 -5.21 -11.06 17.01
N MET A 137 -4.51 -10.15 16.32
CA MET A 137 -5.11 -9.31 15.28
C MET A 137 -5.46 -10.11 14.03
N LEU A 138 -4.61 -11.06 13.63
CA LEU A 138 -4.86 -11.92 12.47
C LEU A 138 -6.07 -12.83 12.68
N GLU A 139 -6.24 -13.37 13.89
CA GLU A 139 -7.46 -14.11 14.26
C GLU A 139 -8.73 -13.27 14.09
N ILE A 140 -8.69 -11.99 14.51
CA ILE A 140 -9.82 -11.08 14.35
C ILE A 140 -10.09 -10.79 12.86
N VAL A 141 -9.05 -10.68 12.02
CA VAL A 141 -9.22 -10.51 10.56
C VAL A 141 -9.91 -11.74 9.94
N HIS A 142 -9.53 -12.93 10.33
CA HIS A 142 -10.19 -14.16 9.85
C HIS A 142 -11.67 -14.25 10.30
N GLU A 143 -11.97 -13.81 11.52
CA GLU A 143 -13.36 -13.70 12.01
C GLU A 143 -14.15 -12.65 11.21
N PHE A 144 -13.51 -11.53 10.89
CA PHE A 144 -14.11 -10.44 10.12
C PHE A 144 -14.64 -10.90 8.75
N ASP A 145 -13.88 -11.72 8.02
CA ASP A 145 -14.26 -12.19 6.69
C ASP A 145 -15.51 -13.09 6.70
N SER A 146 -15.64 -13.93 7.71
CA SER A 146 -16.77 -14.84 7.88
C SER A 146 -18.01 -14.18 8.52
N SER A 147 -17.91 -12.90 8.91
CA SER A 147 -18.89 -12.21 9.73
C SER A 147 -19.87 -11.35 8.93
N GLY A 148 -21.09 -11.20 9.46
CA GLY A 148 -22.04 -10.19 8.97
C GLY A 148 -21.64 -8.75 9.40
N TYR A 149 -22.31 -7.75 8.82
CA TYR A 149 -21.95 -6.33 8.97
C TYR A 149 -21.77 -5.86 10.42
N THR A 150 -22.69 -6.22 11.31
CA THR A 150 -22.61 -5.83 12.75
C THR A 150 -21.40 -6.48 13.43
N SER A 151 -21.15 -7.75 13.16
CA SER A 151 -20.01 -8.49 13.74
C SER A 151 -18.66 -7.92 13.25
N ARG A 152 -18.61 -7.43 12.01
CA ARG A 152 -17.43 -6.71 11.49
C ARG A 152 -17.11 -5.43 12.26
N LEU A 153 -18.13 -4.68 12.68
CA LEU A 153 -17.92 -3.53 13.56
C LEU A 153 -17.38 -3.96 14.93
N ILE A 154 -17.90 -5.03 15.50
CA ILE A 154 -17.38 -5.59 16.76
C ILE A 154 -15.91 -5.99 16.61
N CYS A 155 -15.54 -6.65 15.51
CA CYS A 155 -14.15 -6.98 15.20
C CYS A 155 -13.28 -5.72 15.13
N LEU A 156 -13.74 -4.66 14.45
CA LEU A 156 -13.02 -3.39 14.37
C LEU A 156 -12.80 -2.77 15.76
N PHE A 157 -13.83 -2.72 16.61
CA PHE A 157 -13.68 -2.18 17.98
C PHE A 157 -12.66 -2.99 18.80
N ARG A 158 -12.71 -4.33 18.74
CA ARG A 158 -11.72 -5.21 19.38
C ARG A 158 -10.29 -4.95 18.88
N MET A 159 -10.11 -4.71 17.58
CA MET A 159 -8.81 -4.37 17.02
C MET A 159 -8.30 -3.02 17.57
N LEU A 160 -9.14 -2.00 17.58
CA LEU A 160 -8.77 -0.67 18.09
C LEU A 160 -8.45 -0.70 19.59
N GLU A 161 -9.20 -1.47 20.39
CA GLU A 161 -8.92 -1.69 21.82
C GLU A 161 -7.53 -2.33 22.01
N LYS A 162 -7.22 -3.42 21.29
CA LYS A 162 -5.89 -4.06 21.34
C LYS A 162 -4.75 -3.11 20.95
N LEU A 163 -4.96 -2.29 19.91
CA LEU A 163 -3.96 -1.29 19.51
C LEU A 163 -3.78 -0.19 20.58
N HIS A 164 -4.85 0.20 21.27
CA HIS A 164 -4.76 1.16 22.37
C HIS A 164 -4.00 0.59 23.58
N GLU A 165 -4.22 -0.67 23.92
CA GLU A 165 -3.57 -1.36 25.04
C GLU A 165 -2.10 -1.67 24.77
N CYS A 166 -1.68 -1.70 23.49
CA CYS A 166 -0.31 -1.99 23.10
C CYS A 166 0.66 -0.93 23.65
N ARG A 167 1.65 -1.39 24.39
CA ARG A 167 2.67 -0.52 25.03
C ARG A 167 3.90 -0.28 24.16
N HIS A 168 4.19 -1.20 23.24
CA HIS A 168 5.35 -1.13 22.38
C HIS A 168 4.94 -0.67 20.97
N PHE A 169 5.01 0.63 20.75
CA PHE A 169 4.74 1.23 19.46
C PHE A 169 5.77 2.31 19.12
N LYS A 170 5.89 2.61 17.85
CA LYS A 170 6.74 3.68 17.33
C LYS A 170 5.94 4.52 16.31
N LEU A 171 6.07 5.85 16.39
CA LEU A 171 5.56 6.73 15.35
C LEU A 171 6.43 6.59 14.09
N LEU A 172 5.79 6.57 12.93
CA LEU A 172 6.43 6.38 11.63
C LEU A 172 6.91 7.69 11.00
N SER A 173 6.34 8.82 11.43
CA SER A 173 6.73 10.18 11.03
C SER A 173 6.91 11.05 12.26
N ASP A 174 7.83 12.02 12.20
CA ASP A 174 8.05 13.00 13.28
C ASP A 174 6.99 14.13 13.26
N THR A 175 6.26 14.27 12.16
CA THR A 175 5.24 15.30 11.96
C THR A 175 3.89 14.68 11.69
N ALA A 176 2.83 15.20 12.36
CA ALA A 176 1.45 14.81 12.08
C ALA A 176 1.06 15.32 10.69
N TYR A 177 0.43 14.46 9.91
CA TYR A 177 -0.14 14.86 8.63
C TYR A 177 -1.46 15.61 8.85
N ASN A 178 -1.40 16.94 8.94
CA ASN A 178 -2.57 17.80 9.10
C ASN A 178 -3.09 18.29 7.75
N GLN A 179 -4.34 17.96 7.43
CA GLN A 179 -4.99 18.29 6.14
C GLN A 179 -5.09 19.80 5.86
N VAL A 180 -4.94 20.67 6.85
CA VAL A 180 -5.32 22.09 6.70
C VAL A 180 -4.25 22.96 6.06
N ASN A 181 -2.95 22.54 6.03
CA ASN A 181 -1.88 23.42 5.56
C ASN A 181 -0.75 22.77 4.75
N HIS A 182 -0.82 21.49 4.45
CA HIS A 182 0.20 20.88 3.62
C HIS A 182 -0.44 20.04 2.49
N ILE A 183 -0.47 20.62 1.30
CA ILE A 183 0.07 19.84 0.18
C ILE A 183 1.43 19.41 0.70
N PRO A 184 1.71 18.12 0.96
CA PRO A 184 3.06 17.74 1.29
C PRO A 184 3.90 18.32 0.18
N ASP A 185 4.77 19.23 0.53
CA ASP A 185 5.89 19.53 -0.33
C ASP A 185 6.59 18.18 -0.37
N VAL A 186 6.30 17.41 -1.40
CA VAL A 186 6.90 16.09 -1.65
C VAL A 186 8.36 16.42 -1.95
N LYS A 187 9.09 16.82 -0.90
CA LYS A 187 10.48 17.27 -0.97
C LYS A 187 11.38 16.13 -1.36
N GLU A 188 10.98 14.91 -0.99
CA GLU A 188 11.73 13.72 -1.40
C GLU A 188 11.53 13.46 -2.90
N PRO A 189 12.59 13.52 -3.70
CA PRO A 189 12.53 13.24 -5.13
C PRO A 189 11.91 11.88 -5.48
N VAL A 190 12.08 10.90 -4.61
CA VAL A 190 11.53 9.54 -4.74
C VAL A 190 10.01 9.56 -4.81
N ASN A 191 9.35 10.30 -3.92
CA ASN A 191 7.90 10.41 -3.90
C ASN A 191 7.36 11.10 -5.15
N LYS A 192 8.08 12.12 -5.66
CA LYS A 192 7.74 12.78 -6.93
C LYS A 192 7.85 11.82 -8.10
N VAL A 193 8.87 10.97 -8.13
CA VAL A 193 9.01 9.94 -9.17
C VAL A 193 7.81 8.99 -9.14
N TYR A 194 7.44 8.45 -7.98
CA TYR A 194 6.27 7.56 -7.89
C TYR A 194 4.99 8.26 -8.35
N ALA A 195 4.75 9.49 -7.91
CA ALA A 195 3.58 10.26 -8.34
C ALA A 195 3.55 10.46 -9.86
N TYR A 196 4.71 10.77 -10.47
CA TYR A 196 4.83 10.88 -11.91
C TYR A 196 4.53 9.58 -12.63
N LEU A 197 5.19 8.49 -12.21
CA LEU A 197 5.02 7.17 -12.81
C LEU A 197 3.56 6.73 -12.79
N TYR A 198 2.87 6.92 -11.67
CA TYR A 198 1.49 6.50 -11.53
C TYR A 198 0.51 7.30 -12.39
N ASN A 199 0.74 8.60 -12.54
CA ASN A 199 -0.11 9.43 -13.39
C ASN A 199 0.11 9.18 -14.88
N HIS A 200 1.30 8.66 -15.26
CA HIS A 200 1.71 8.53 -16.66
C HIS A 200 2.04 7.09 -17.08
N PHE A 201 1.77 6.06 -16.22
CA PHE A 201 2.20 4.69 -16.52
C PHE A 201 1.64 4.12 -17.83
N LYS A 202 0.49 4.61 -18.30
CA LYS A 202 -0.11 4.19 -19.57
C LYS A 202 0.59 4.80 -20.78
N GLU A 203 1.33 5.86 -20.58
CA GLU A 203 1.99 6.64 -21.63
C GLU A 203 3.44 6.18 -21.85
N LYS A 204 4.08 6.74 -22.86
CA LYS A 204 5.53 6.60 -23.01
C LYS A 204 6.21 7.50 -21.98
N VAL A 205 6.91 6.91 -21.03
CA VAL A 205 7.64 7.61 -19.98
C VAL A 205 9.13 7.58 -20.27
N THR A 206 9.80 8.74 -20.23
CA THR A 206 11.25 8.86 -20.38
C THR A 206 11.89 9.32 -19.07
N LEU A 207 13.18 9.06 -18.93
CA LEU A 207 13.93 9.50 -17.75
C LEU A 207 14.05 11.02 -17.70
N GLU A 208 14.18 11.65 -18.85
CA GLU A 208 14.30 13.09 -19.02
C GLU A 208 13.04 13.81 -18.50
N GLU A 209 11.85 13.34 -18.88
CA GLU A 209 10.57 13.88 -18.40
C GLU A 209 10.43 13.77 -16.89
N ILE A 210 10.80 12.60 -16.32
CA ILE A 210 10.77 12.41 -14.87
C ILE A 210 11.74 13.36 -14.18
N ALA A 211 12.96 13.50 -14.71
CA ALA A 211 14.00 14.32 -14.14
C ALA A 211 13.64 15.81 -14.17
N GLU A 212 13.05 16.27 -15.26
CA GLU A 212 12.50 17.64 -15.39
C GLU A 212 11.40 17.87 -14.36
N PHE A 213 10.46 16.94 -14.25
CA PHE A 213 9.36 17.01 -13.29
C PHE A 213 9.85 17.09 -11.84
N VAL A 214 10.85 16.27 -11.50
CA VAL A 214 11.45 16.23 -10.14
C VAL A 214 12.42 17.40 -9.93
N LYS A 215 12.80 18.12 -10.98
CA LYS A 215 13.82 19.19 -11.02
C LYS A 215 15.19 18.68 -10.56
N GLN A 216 15.61 17.52 -11.08
CA GLN A 216 16.91 16.92 -10.81
C GLN A 216 17.61 16.49 -12.10
N ASN A 217 18.94 16.35 -12.02
CA ASN A 217 19.69 15.74 -13.11
C ASN A 217 19.32 14.25 -13.25
N PRO A 218 19.09 13.70 -14.47
CA PRO A 218 18.68 12.31 -14.68
C PRO A 218 19.58 11.28 -14.00
N SER A 219 20.90 11.43 -14.11
CA SER A 219 21.87 10.49 -13.51
C SER A 219 21.86 10.54 -11.98
N ALA A 220 21.73 11.75 -11.40
CA ALA A 220 21.63 11.91 -9.95
C ALA A 220 20.31 11.34 -9.44
N LEU A 221 19.21 11.55 -10.16
CA LEU A 221 17.89 11.01 -9.83
C LEU A 221 17.88 9.47 -9.82
N CYS A 222 18.43 8.82 -10.86
CA CYS A 222 18.52 7.36 -10.91
C CYS A 222 19.31 6.79 -9.73
N ARG A 223 20.46 7.37 -9.39
CA ARG A 223 21.29 6.94 -8.28
C ARG A 223 20.57 7.13 -6.95
N HIS A 224 19.99 8.30 -6.71
CA HIS A 224 19.26 8.62 -5.49
C HIS A 224 18.02 7.72 -5.34
N PHE A 225 17.25 7.55 -6.41
CA PHE A 225 16.08 6.69 -6.40
C PHE A 225 16.45 5.23 -6.08
N LYS A 226 17.49 4.68 -6.75
CA LYS A 226 17.96 3.32 -6.51
C LYS A 226 18.50 3.14 -5.08
N GLN A 227 19.22 4.11 -4.55
CA GLN A 227 19.74 4.07 -3.17
C GLN A 227 18.63 4.04 -2.12
N ARG A 228 17.50 4.71 -2.39
CA ARG A 228 16.37 4.79 -1.45
C ARG A 228 15.39 3.62 -1.58
N THR A 229 15.22 3.08 -2.79
CA THR A 229 14.18 2.08 -3.11
C THR A 229 14.74 0.70 -3.44
N ASP A 230 16.07 0.57 -3.61
CA ASP A 230 16.78 -0.60 -4.12
C ASP A 230 16.35 -1.04 -5.53
N LYS A 231 15.50 -0.23 -6.22
CA LYS A 231 14.97 -0.50 -7.56
C LYS A 231 15.32 0.63 -8.52
N SER A 232 15.36 0.31 -9.82
CA SER A 232 15.38 1.37 -10.83
C SER A 232 13.98 1.96 -11.03
N ILE A 233 13.91 3.20 -11.51
CA ILE A 233 12.66 3.89 -11.84
C ILE A 233 11.82 3.06 -12.83
N PHE A 234 12.44 2.48 -13.85
CA PHE A 234 11.73 1.67 -14.85
C PHE A 234 11.32 0.28 -14.35
N GLN A 235 12.00 -0.27 -13.33
CA GLN A 235 11.48 -1.45 -12.63
C GLN A 235 10.19 -1.14 -11.90
N CYS A 236 10.13 -0.01 -11.22
CA CYS A 236 8.90 0.44 -10.55
C CYS A 236 7.77 0.74 -11.56
N LEU A 237 8.09 1.35 -12.71
CA LEU A 237 7.10 1.55 -13.78
C LEU A 237 6.53 0.23 -14.28
N ALA A 238 7.39 -0.77 -14.50
CA ALA A 238 6.96 -2.09 -14.93
C ALA A 238 6.04 -2.76 -13.88
N GLU A 239 6.37 -2.65 -12.60
CA GLU A 239 5.55 -3.18 -11.51
C GLU A 239 4.16 -2.52 -11.47
N ILE A 240 4.08 -1.19 -11.57
CA ILE A 240 2.81 -0.43 -11.64
C ILE A 240 1.94 -0.90 -12.82
N ARG A 241 2.55 -1.09 -13.99
CA ARG A 241 1.86 -1.57 -15.20
C ARG A 241 1.32 -2.98 -15.04
N ILE A 242 2.12 -3.87 -14.44
CA ILE A 242 1.71 -5.27 -14.23
C ILE A 242 0.62 -5.36 -13.16
N GLU A 243 0.68 -4.55 -12.12
CA GLU A 243 -0.41 -4.45 -11.15
C GLU A 243 -1.74 -4.07 -11.81
N HIS A 244 -1.71 -3.02 -12.64
CA HIS A 244 -2.91 -2.61 -13.40
C HIS A 244 -3.41 -3.75 -14.29
N ALA A 245 -2.49 -4.47 -14.95
CA ALA A 245 -2.85 -5.64 -15.76
C ALA A 245 -3.49 -6.75 -14.93
N CYS A 246 -3.01 -7.05 -13.73
CA CYS A 246 -3.58 -8.03 -12.82
C CYS A 246 -5.04 -7.68 -12.47
N LYS A 247 -5.33 -6.41 -12.19
CA LYS A 247 -6.71 -5.93 -11.94
C LYS A 247 -7.59 -6.11 -13.17
N LEU A 248 -7.10 -5.74 -14.35
CA LEU A 248 -7.86 -5.94 -15.60
C LEU A 248 -8.11 -7.43 -15.90
N LEU A 249 -7.13 -8.30 -15.64
CA LEU A 249 -7.30 -9.74 -15.80
C LEU A 249 -8.33 -10.32 -14.84
N ALA A 250 -8.40 -9.80 -13.62
CA ALA A 250 -9.34 -10.26 -12.59
C ALA A 250 -10.76 -9.77 -12.82
N TYR A 251 -10.94 -8.49 -13.17
CA TYR A 251 -12.24 -7.82 -13.11
C TYR A 251 -12.81 -7.41 -14.48
N SER A 252 -12.10 -7.69 -15.59
CA SER A 252 -12.59 -7.35 -16.92
C SER A 252 -12.67 -8.57 -17.85
N LYS A 253 -13.44 -8.42 -18.95
CA LYS A 253 -13.52 -9.41 -20.04
C LYS A 253 -12.50 -9.15 -21.16
N MET A 254 -11.58 -8.22 -20.97
CA MET A 254 -10.54 -7.87 -21.96
C MET A 254 -9.68 -9.08 -22.28
N ASN A 255 -9.30 -9.28 -23.54
CA ASN A 255 -8.30 -10.26 -23.90
C ASN A 255 -6.88 -9.81 -23.49
N VAL A 256 -5.91 -10.72 -23.53
CA VAL A 256 -4.54 -10.45 -23.07
C VAL A 256 -3.90 -9.27 -23.82
N SER A 257 -4.16 -9.14 -25.11
CA SER A 257 -3.64 -8.03 -25.91
C SER A 257 -4.23 -6.69 -25.50
N GLN A 258 -5.55 -6.63 -25.27
CA GLN A 258 -6.20 -5.43 -24.74
C GLN A 258 -5.65 -5.03 -23.37
N VAL A 259 -5.48 -6.02 -22.48
CA VAL A 259 -4.88 -5.78 -21.14
C VAL A 259 -3.47 -5.22 -21.28
N ALA A 260 -2.66 -5.74 -22.21
CA ALA A 260 -1.31 -5.23 -22.45
C ALA A 260 -1.34 -3.73 -22.82
N TYR A 261 -2.15 -3.35 -23.81
CA TYR A 261 -2.24 -1.94 -24.26
C TYR A 261 -2.81 -1.02 -23.18
N GLU A 262 -3.88 -1.42 -22.49
CA GLU A 262 -4.48 -0.66 -21.39
C GLU A 262 -3.55 -0.49 -20.18
N SER A 263 -2.55 -1.38 -20.07
CA SER A 263 -1.51 -1.30 -19.03
C SER A 263 -0.23 -0.56 -19.49
N GLY A 264 -0.29 0.14 -20.63
CA GLY A 264 0.80 0.99 -21.12
C GLY A 264 1.92 0.24 -21.85
N TYR A 265 1.67 -0.98 -22.34
CA TYR A 265 2.62 -1.70 -23.17
C TYR A 265 2.30 -1.54 -24.66
N ASN A 266 3.29 -1.21 -25.46
CA ASN A 266 3.15 -1.10 -26.93
C ASN A 266 3.41 -2.44 -27.63
N SER A 267 3.80 -3.49 -26.90
CA SER A 267 4.08 -4.81 -27.43
C SER A 267 3.55 -5.88 -26.48
N VAL A 268 2.70 -6.76 -27.01
CA VAL A 268 2.12 -7.88 -26.25
C VAL A 268 3.22 -8.85 -25.83
N THR A 269 4.21 -9.10 -26.66
CA THR A 269 5.34 -9.98 -26.34
C THR A 269 6.15 -9.44 -25.17
N HIS A 270 6.45 -8.12 -25.19
CA HIS A 270 7.16 -7.47 -24.09
C HIS A 270 6.31 -7.48 -22.79
N PHE A 271 4.99 -7.26 -22.92
CA PHE A 271 4.07 -7.37 -21.80
C PHE A 271 4.10 -8.76 -21.17
N ILE A 272 3.93 -9.83 -21.95
CA ILE A 272 3.92 -11.21 -21.45
C ILE A 272 5.23 -11.51 -20.71
N ALA A 273 6.38 -11.19 -21.32
CA ALA A 273 7.68 -11.39 -20.68
C ALA A 273 7.84 -10.63 -19.36
N GLN A 274 7.37 -9.38 -19.28
CA GLN A 274 7.38 -8.60 -18.04
C GLN A 274 6.40 -9.17 -17.01
N PHE A 275 5.21 -9.57 -17.45
CA PHE A 275 4.19 -10.17 -16.60
C PHE A 275 4.70 -11.46 -15.96
N GLU A 276 5.25 -12.39 -16.77
CA GLU A 276 5.86 -13.64 -16.29
C GLU A 276 7.05 -13.38 -15.37
N ARG A 277 7.90 -12.43 -15.73
CA ARG A 277 9.04 -12.05 -14.89
C ARG A 277 8.59 -11.59 -13.51
N ILE A 278 7.49 -10.81 -13.43
CA ILE A 278 7.01 -10.18 -12.20
C ILE A 278 6.05 -11.10 -11.43
N THR A 279 5.14 -11.81 -12.09
CA THR A 279 4.10 -12.62 -11.43
C THR A 279 4.43 -14.12 -11.39
N LYS A 280 5.49 -14.58 -12.11
CA LYS A 280 5.87 -15.99 -12.30
C LYS A 280 4.80 -16.85 -12.98
N ARG A 281 3.87 -16.23 -13.66
CA ARG A 281 2.76 -16.87 -14.39
C ARG A 281 2.50 -16.11 -15.67
N THR A 282 1.96 -16.80 -16.65
CA THR A 282 1.43 -16.13 -17.83
C THR A 282 0.14 -15.35 -17.47
N PRO A 283 -0.22 -14.29 -18.22
CA PRO A 283 -1.47 -13.59 -18.01
C PRO A 283 -2.70 -14.51 -18.08
N SER A 284 -2.66 -15.53 -18.91
CA SER A 284 -3.76 -16.51 -19.07
C SER A 284 -3.89 -17.43 -17.86
N GLU A 285 -2.79 -17.96 -17.35
CA GLU A 285 -2.75 -18.76 -16.11
C GLU A 285 -3.22 -17.95 -14.93
N TYR A 286 -2.76 -16.70 -14.79
CA TYR A 286 -3.19 -15.79 -13.74
C TYR A 286 -4.72 -15.60 -13.75
N ARG A 287 -5.30 -15.35 -14.92
CA ARG A 287 -6.77 -15.22 -15.07
C ARG A 287 -7.55 -16.48 -14.72
N MET A 288 -7.04 -17.67 -15.07
CA MET A 288 -7.71 -18.92 -14.75
C MET A 288 -7.81 -19.17 -13.25
N GLN A 289 -6.79 -18.82 -12.50
CA GLN A 289 -6.75 -19.05 -11.05
C GLN A 289 -7.67 -18.12 -10.24
N ILE A 290 -7.92 -16.90 -10.73
CA ILE A 290 -8.80 -15.95 -10.04
C ILE A 290 -10.28 -16.28 -10.30
N LYS A 291 -10.59 -17.05 -11.33
CA LYS A 291 -11.97 -17.48 -11.65
C LYS A 291 -12.41 -18.76 -10.95
N LEU A 292 -11.55 -19.38 -10.17
CA LEU A 292 -11.82 -20.51 -9.29
C LEU A 292 -12.15 -20.03 -7.87
#